data_b05061d8c2c9fb27f0b41b3a878bdf06
#
_entry.id   b05061d8c2c9fb27f0b41b3a878bdf06
#
_cell.length_a   1.000
_cell.length_b   1.000
_cell.length_c   1.000
_cell.angle_alpha   90.00
_cell.angle_beta   90.00
_cell.angle_gamma   90.00
#
_symmetry.space_group_name_H-M   'P 1'
#
loop_
_entity.id
_entity.type
_entity.pdbx_description
1 polymer ?
#
loop_
_entity_poly.entity_id
_entity_poly.type
_entity_poly.pdbx_seq_one_letter_code
_entity_poly.pdbx_strand_id
1 'polypeptide(L)'
;MLNILGRRNSSNVQKVLWVCDELHLSYEREDIGGTFGHNQSSKYLAMNPNGLVPTLIDNGRTLWESNAIVRYLCESREPHGLLPQDPWSIALAQQWMDWQQTTLGPAIRPLFRNLVRTAQQNRDLEVIAAGRNKTEAALRILDDHLSQHRYVTGNHFSFGDIPVGVMAYRWFNLDIQRAALPSLEDWYHRLTTHQAYRDNVMMTLS
;
A
#
# COMPACT_ATOMS: atom_id res chain seq x y z
N MET A 1 -0.70 -20.82 11.25
CA MET A 1 0.27 -20.31 10.27
C MET A 1 -0.48 -19.40 9.32
N LEU A 2 0.06 -18.21 9.02
CA LEU A 2 -0.54 -17.29 8.07
C LEU A 2 -0.22 -17.73 6.65
N ASN A 3 -1.22 -17.69 5.75
CA ASN A 3 -0.99 -17.90 4.33
C ASN A 3 -1.55 -16.70 3.55
N ILE A 4 -0.73 -16.10 2.68
CA ILE A 4 -1.05 -14.90 1.92
C ILE A 4 -1.15 -15.28 0.44
N LEU A 5 -2.36 -15.22 -0.09
CA LEU A 5 -2.62 -15.50 -1.50
C LEU A 5 -2.52 -14.21 -2.31
N GLY A 6 -1.48 -14.11 -3.14
CA GLY A 6 -1.29 -12.95 -3.99
C GLY A 6 0.14 -12.75 -4.49
N ARG A 7 0.26 -12.23 -5.71
CA ARG A 7 1.54 -11.93 -6.37
C ARG A 7 2.27 -10.78 -5.67
N ARG A 8 3.58 -10.91 -5.51
CA ARG A 8 4.43 -9.98 -4.76
C ARG A 8 4.43 -8.55 -5.32
N ASN A 9 4.29 -8.35 -6.62
CA ASN A 9 4.28 -7.04 -7.25
C ASN A 9 2.91 -6.32 -7.22
N SER A 10 1.92 -6.85 -6.49
CA SER A 10 0.67 -6.14 -6.22
C SER A 10 0.84 -5.20 -5.04
N SER A 11 0.56 -3.89 -5.22
CA SER A 11 0.61 -2.92 -4.13
C SER A 11 -0.23 -3.31 -2.91
N ASN A 12 -1.37 -3.97 -3.13
CA ASN A 12 -2.21 -4.43 -2.04
C ASN A 12 -1.60 -5.63 -1.30
N VAL A 13 -0.88 -6.51 -2.01
CA VAL A 13 -0.12 -7.60 -1.37
C VAL A 13 1.07 -7.04 -0.61
N GLN A 14 1.80 -6.08 -1.19
CA GLN A 14 2.93 -5.40 -0.56
C GLN A 14 2.60 -4.80 0.81
N LYS A 15 1.40 -4.22 0.98
CA LYS A 15 0.93 -3.73 2.29
C LYS A 15 0.92 -4.84 3.35
N VAL A 16 0.40 -6.02 2.96
CA VAL A 16 0.27 -7.17 3.87
C VAL A 16 1.62 -7.78 4.18
N LEU A 17 2.49 -7.95 3.18
CA LEU A 17 3.84 -8.46 3.39
C LEU A 17 4.66 -7.52 4.29
N TRP A 18 4.60 -6.22 4.03
CA TRP A 18 5.30 -5.22 4.84
C TRP A 18 4.85 -5.26 6.30
N VAL A 19 3.53 -5.27 6.58
CA VAL A 19 3.07 -5.37 7.98
C VAL A 19 3.46 -6.68 8.63
N CYS A 20 3.44 -7.80 7.91
CA CYS A 20 3.87 -9.09 8.46
C CYS A 20 5.35 -9.04 8.89
N ASP A 21 6.23 -8.47 8.07
CA ASP A 21 7.65 -8.40 8.37
C ASP A 21 7.96 -7.36 9.48
N GLU A 22 7.25 -6.23 9.55
CA GLU A 22 7.34 -5.28 10.67
C GLU A 22 6.91 -5.92 12.00
N LEU A 23 5.93 -6.81 11.97
CA LEU A 23 5.43 -7.55 13.14
C LEU A 23 6.20 -8.86 13.37
N HIS A 24 7.25 -9.15 12.59
CA HIS A 24 8.03 -10.38 12.65
C HIS A 24 7.19 -11.66 12.59
N LEU A 25 6.12 -11.64 11.79
CA LEU A 25 5.21 -12.77 11.64
C LEU A 25 5.74 -13.76 10.59
N SER A 26 5.72 -15.05 10.92
CA SER A 26 5.98 -16.10 9.93
C SER A 26 4.75 -16.33 9.06
N TYR A 27 4.94 -16.35 7.75
CA TYR A 27 3.88 -16.61 6.79
C TYR A 27 4.38 -17.40 5.58
N GLU A 28 3.48 -18.07 4.91
CA GLU A 28 3.66 -18.59 3.57
C GLU A 28 2.96 -17.68 2.56
N ARG A 29 3.50 -17.58 1.34
CA ARG A 29 2.88 -16.82 0.26
C ARG A 29 2.76 -17.66 -1.00
N GLU A 30 1.58 -17.62 -1.61
CA GLU A 30 1.29 -18.25 -2.90
C GLU A 30 1.05 -17.18 -3.97
N ASP A 31 1.69 -17.33 -5.14
CA ASP A 31 1.49 -16.41 -6.27
C ASP A 31 0.12 -16.65 -6.93
N ILE A 32 -0.78 -15.68 -6.77
CA ILE A 32 -2.12 -15.65 -7.35
C ILE A 32 -2.38 -14.27 -7.97
N GLY A 33 -3.12 -14.27 -9.08
CA GLY A 33 -3.54 -13.07 -9.81
C GLY A 33 -2.48 -12.52 -10.78
N GLY A 34 -2.89 -11.62 -11.67
CA GLY A 34 -2.07 -11.13 -12.76
C GLY A 34 -1.65 -12.26 -13.71
N THR A 35 -0.35 -12.37 -13.99
CA THR A 35 0.20 -13.41 -14.88
C THR A 35 0.13 -14.83 -14.32
N PHE A 36 -0.02 -14.96 -13.01
CA PHE A 36 -0.16 -16.27 -12.34
C PHE A 36 -1.60 -16.83 -12.43
N GLY A 37 -2.59 -15.99 -12.70
CA GLY A 37 -3.99 -16.41 -12.77
C GLY A 37 -4.55 -16.93 -11.44
N HIS A 38 -5.39 -17.94 -11.48
CA HIS A 38 -6.05 -18.66 -10.37
C HIS A 38 -7.03 -17.83 -9.51
N ASN A 39 -7.01 -16.50 -9.58
CA ASN A 39 -7.90 -15.62 -8.82
C ASN A 39 -9.37 -15.64 -9.30
N GLN A 40 -9.66 -16.30 -10.42
CA GLN A 40 -11.01 -16.53 -10.95
C GLN A 40 -11.45 -18.00 -10.82
N SER A 41 -10.65 -18.85 -10.18
CA SER A 41 -11.05 -20.24 -9.91
C SER A 41 -12.18 -20.29 -8.86
N SER A 42 -13.06 -21.29 -8.95
CA SER A 42 -14.14 -21.48 -7.97
C SER A 42 -13.62 -21.60 -6.55
N LYS A 43 -12.45 -22.26 -6.36
CA LYS A 43 -11.77 -22.36 -5.06
C LYS A 43 -11.38 -21.00 -4.51
N TYR A 44 -10.81 -20.11 -5.33
CA TYR A 44 -10.41 -18.78 -4.88
C TYR A 44 -11.62 -17.88 -4.64
N LEU A 45 -12.61 -17.89 -5.53
CA LEU A 45 -13.83 -17.09 -5.42
C LEU A 45 -14.68 -17.46 -4.19
N ALA A 46 -14.61 -18.71 -3.72
CA ALA A 46 -15.22 -19.11 -2.46
C ALA A 46 -14.57 -18.43 -1.23
N MET A 47 -13.28 -18.03 -1.32
CA MET A 47 -12.55 -17.33 -0.26
C MET A 47 -12.64 -15.80 -0.41
N ASN A 48 -12.60 -15.30 -1.66
CA ASN A 48 -12.67 -13.88 -1.98
C ASN A 48 -13.55 -13.67 -3.24
N PRO A 49 -14.82 -13.33 -3.07
CA PRO A 49 -15.78 -13.23 -4.18
C PRO A 49 -15.43 -12.11 -5.17
N ASN A 50 -14.55 -11.16 -4.81
CA ASN A 50 -14.09 -10.12 -5.73
C ASN A 50 -13.08 -10.63 -6.76
N GLY A 51 -12.48 -11.81 -6.58
CA GLY A 51 -11.45 -12.32 -7.46
C GLY A 51 -10.20 -11.43 -7.51
N LEU A 52 -9.92 -10.69 -6.44
CA LEU A 52 -8.77 -9.78 -6.30
C LEU A 52 -7.79 -10.31 -5.25
N VAL A 53 -6.57 -9.77 -5.27
CA VAL A 53 -5.53 -10.09 -4.28
C VAL A 53 -5.22 -8.86 -3.42
N PRO A 54 -4.81 -9.05 -2.15
CA PRO A 54 -4.56 -10.31 -1.42
C PRO A 54 -5.81 -10.96 -0.85
N THR A 55 -5.68 -12.25 -0.50
CA THR A 55 -6.52 -12.94 0.48
C THR A 55 -5.60 -13.51 1.57
N LEU A 56 -5.90 -13.23 2.83
CA LEU A 56 -5.24 -13.83 3.99
C LEU A 56 -6.02 -15.05 4.44
N ILE A 57 -5.30 -16.13 4.77
CA ILE A 57 -5.83 -17.28 5.50
C ILE A 57 -5.13 -17.33 6.85
N ASP A 58 -5.88 -17.24 7.95
CA ASP A 58 -5.39 -17.36 9.32
C ASP A 58 -6.23 -18.40 10.09
N ASN A 59 -5.58 -19.50 10.48
CA ASN A 59 -6.23 -20.60 11.20
C ASN A 59 -7.53 -21.07 10.52
N GLY A 60 -7.51 -21.21 9.19
CA GLY A 60 -8.64 -21.65 8.38
C GLY A 60 -9.71 -20.59 8.11
N ARG A 61 -9.57 -19.38 8.65
CA ARG A 61 -10.43 -18.23 8.35
C ARG A 61 -9.85 -17.40 7.21
N THR A 62 -10.70 -16.90 6.34
CA THR A 62 -10.29 -16.06 5.21
C THR A 62 -10.66 -14.60 5.43
N LEU A 63 -9.74 -13.70 5.09
CA LEU A 63 -9.95 -12.26 5.11
C LEU A 63 -9.43 -11.65 3.81
N TRP A 64 -10.19 -10.76 3.21
CA TRP A 64 -9.78 -9.98 2.03
C TRP A 64 -9.95 -8.47 2.31
N GLU A 65 -9.57 -7.60 1.37
CA GLU A 65 -9.27 -6.18 1.52
C GLU A 65 -7.95 -5.94 2.28
N SER A 66 -6.94 -5.48 1.55
CA SER A 66 -5.59 -5.30 2.09
C SER A 66 -5.53 -4.40 3.32
N ASN A 67 -6.34 -3.32 3.36
CA ASN A 67 -6.38 -2.43 4.51
C ASN A 67 -7.07 -3.08 5.73
N ALA A 68 -8.09 -3.93 5.50
CA ALA A 68 -8.69 -4.73 6.58
C ALA A 68 -7.70 -5.76 7.14
N ILE A 69 -6.92 -6.41 6.25
CA ILE A 69 -5.89 -7.36 6.66
C ILE A 69 -4.81 -6.66 7.50
N VAL A 70 -4.34 -5.47 7.08
CA VAL A 70 -3.35 -4.68 7.84
C VAL A 70 -3.88 -4.34 9.24
N ARG A 71 -5.12 -3.84 9.36
CA ARG A 71 -5.75 -3.56 10.67
C ARG A 71 -5.82 -4.81 11.52
N TYR A 72 -6.33 -5.91 10.98
CA TYR A 72 -6.45 -7.19 11.69
C TYR A 72 -5.12 -7.68 12.24
N LEU A 73 -4.06 -7.64 11.44
CA LEU A 73 -2.74 -8.10 11.87
C LEU A 73 -2.18 -7.22 12.99
N CYS A 74 -2.34 -5.89 12.90
CA CYS A 74 -1.88 -4.97 13.95
C CYS A 74 -2.68 -5.09 15.26
N GLU A 75 -3.99 -5.35 15.19
CA GLU A 75 -4.87 -5.48 16.34
C GLU A 75 -4.76 -6.85 17.03
N SER A 76 -4.53 -7.92 16.24
CA SER A 76 -4.55 -9.30 16.74
C SER A 76 -3.17 -9.82 17.18
N ARG A 77 -2.09 -9.06 17.00
CA ARG A 77 -0.72 -9.46 17.34
C ARG A 77 -0.10 -8.45 18.28
N GLU A 78 0.26 -8.89 19.47
CA GLU A 78 0.83 -8.08 20.54
C GLU A 78 2.36 -7.90 20.41
N PRO A 79 2.94 -6.91 21.14
CA PRO A 79 2.85 -5.46 20.94
C PRO A 79 4.08 -4.98 20.15
N HIS A 80 3.90 -4.62 18.88
CA HIS A 80 5.02 -4.26 18.00
C HIS A 80 5.05 -2.76 17.61
N GLY A 81 4.28 -1.92 18.31
CA GLY A 81 4.35 -0.46 18.15
C GLY A 81 3.67 0.10 16.89
N LEU A 82 3.11 -0.74 16.01
CA LEU A 82 2.38 -0.29 14.83
C LEU A 82 0.95 0.16 15.15
N LEU A 83 0.34 -0.40 16.17
CA LEU A 83 -0.98 0.00 16.65
C LEU A 83 -0.82 1.15 17.65
N PRO A 84 -1.34 2.36 17.37
CA PRO A 84 -1.35 3.44 18.36
C PRO A 84 -2.14 3.03 19.62
N GLN A 85 -1.78 3.62 20.77
CA GLN A 85 -2.35 3.21 22.04
C GLN A 85 -3.71 3.87 22.36
N ASP A 86 -3.95 5.03 21.81
CA ASP A 86 -5.18 5.78 22.08
C ASP A 86 -6.16 5.74 20.90
N PRO A 87 -7.48 5.79 21.17
CA PRO A 87 -8.50 5.70 20.11
C PRO A 87 -8.42 6.80 19.04
N TRP A 88 -7.96 8.01 19.41
CA TRP A 88 -7.84 9.11 18.47
C TRP A 88 -6.73 8.85 17.45
N SER A 89 -5.56 8.44 17.89
CA SER A 89 -4.44 8.08 17.01
C SER A 89 -4.77 6.86 16.13
N ILE A 90 -5.54 5.89 16.65
CA ILE A 90 -6.08 4.78 15.85
C ILE A 90 -6.99 5.32 14.74
N ALA A 91 -7.91 6.23 15.07
CA ALA A 91 -8.82 6.84 14.09
C ALA A 91 -8.05 7.64 13.03
N LEU A 92 -7.00 8.37 13.39
CA LEU A 92 -6.12 9.08 12.44
C LEU A 92 -5.42 8.09 11.49
N ALA A 93 -4.90 6.97 12.01
CA ALA A 93 -4.31 5.94 11.16
C ALA A 93 -5.33 5.38 10.15
N GLN A 94 -6.54 5.08 10.62
CA GLN A 94 -7.64 4.62 9.77
C GLN A 94 -8.04 5.65 8.72
N GLN A 95 -8.11 6.94 9.09
CA GLN A 95 -8.40 8.05 8.17
C GLN A 95 -7.40 8.07 7.01
N TRP A 96 -6.10 7.94 7.27
CA TRP A 96 -5.09 7.93 6.21
C TRP A 96 -5.13 6.65 5.35
N MET A 97 -5.50 5.51 5.93
CA MET A 97 -5.73 4.29 5.16
C MET A 97 -6.92 4.42 4.21
N ASP A 98 -8.02 5.01 4.68
CA ASP A 98 -9.22 5.21 3.88
C ASP A 98 -8.99 6.30 2.83
N TRP A 99 -8.31 7.39 3.18
CA TRP A 99 -7.88 8.43 2.24
C TRP A 99 -6.97 7.84 1.13
N GLN A 100 -6.03 6.96 1.48
CA GLN A 100 -5.23 6.27 0.47
C GLN A 100 -6.10 5.50 -0.50
N GLN A 101 -7.13 4.82 -0.01
CA GLN A 101 -7.99 3.98 -0.85
C GLN A 101 -8.96 4.79 -1.71
N THR A 102 -9.50 5.88 -1.18
CA THR A 102 -10.56 6.68 -1.83
C THR A 102 -10.03 7.88 -2.61
N THR A 103 -8.85 8.38 -2.28
CA THR A 103 -8.28 9.59 -2.88
C THR A 103 -6.97 9.31 -3.62
N LEU A 104 -5.91 8.91 -2.92
CA LEU A 104 -4.58 8.76 -3.53
C LEU A 104 -4.53 7.59 -4.52
N GLY A 105 -5.12 6.44 -4.16
CA GLY A 105 -5.14 5.26 -5.02
C GLY A 105 -5.85 5.49 -6.36
N PRO A 106 -7.07 6.03 -6.40
CA PRO A 106 -7.74 6.42 -7.63
C PRO A 106 -6.98 7.46 -8.45
N ALA A 107 -6.30 8.41 -7.83
CA ALA A 107 -5.51 9.43 -8.52
C ALA A 107 -4.29 8.85 -9.24
N ILE A 108 -3.48 8.02 -8.55
CA ILE A 108 -2.24 7.47 -9.11
C ILE A 108 -2.47 6.29 -10.07
N ARG A 109 -3.56 5.55 -9.96
CA ARG A 109 -3.79 4.33 -10.74
C ARG A 109 -3.79 4.53 -12.26
N PRO A 110 -4.47 5.54 -12.84
CA PRO A 110 -4.41 5.80 -14.28
C PRO A 110 -2.99 6.14 -14.76
N LEU A 111 -2.28 6.98 -14.02
CA LEU A 111 -0.90 7.36 -14.28
C LEU A 111 0.02 6.12 -14.29
N PHE A 112 -0.04 5.32 -13.24
CA PHE A 112 0.74 4.09 -13.10
C PHE A 112 0.46 3.11 -14.25
N ARG A 113 -0.82 2.87 -14.58
CA ARG A 113 -1.19 1.97 -15.68
C ARG A 113 -0.58 2.42 -17.00
N ASN A 114 -0.71 3.69 -17.33
CA ASN A 114 -0.19 4.22 -18.60
C ASN A 114 1.33 4.15 -18.68
N LEU A 115 2.05 4.50 -17.60
CA LEU A 115 3.51 4.54 -17.65
C LEU A 115 4.17 3.15 -17.53
N VAL A 116 3.57 2.24 -16.74
CA VAL A 116 4.22 0.97 -16.37
C VAL A 116 3.63 -0.23 -17.11
N ARG A 117 2.30 -0.23 -17.37
CA ARG A 117 1.60 -1.40 -17.93
C ARG A 117 1.11 -1.23 -19.36
N THR A 118 1.27 -0.05 -19.92
CA THR A 118 0.89 0.25 -21.30
C THR A 118 2.16 0.42 -22.13
N ALA A 119 2.24 -0.28 -23.26
CA ALA A 119 3.34 -0.13 -24.21
C ALA A 119 3.46 1.35 -24.65
N GLN A 120 4.67 1.84 -24.82
CA GLN A 120 4.96 3.27 -25.03
C GLN A 120 4.12 3.88 -26.16
N GLN A 121 3.97 3.18 -27.28
CA GLN A 121 3.19 3.63 -28.44
C GLN A 121 1.68 3.74 -28.20
N ASN A 122 1.17 3.11 -27.12
CA ASN A 122 -0.25 3.08 -26.75
C ASN A 122 -0.56 3.95 -25.54
N ARG A 123 0.41 4.72 -25.03
CA ARG A 123 0.24 5.58 -23.86
C ARG A 123 -0.62 6.80 -24.21
N ASP A 124 -1.57 7.09 -23.35
CA ASP A 124 -2.40 8.28 -23.44
C ASP A 124 -1.77 9.41 -22.62
N LEU A 125 -1.24 10.43 -23.32
CA LEU A 125 -0.54 11.56 -22.69
C LEU A 125 -1.48 12.45 -21.87
N GLU A 126 -2.75 12.55 -22.24
CA GLU A 126 -3.74 13.32 -21.48
C GLU A 126 -4.06 12.62 -20.16
N VAL A 127 -4.25 11.31 -20.18
CA VAL A 127 -4.45 10.51 -18.96
C VAL A 127 -3.22 10.56 -18.05
N ILE A 128 -2.00 10.55 -18.62
CA ILE A 128 -0.76 10.70 -17.86
C ILE A 128 -0.70 12.09 -17.19
N ALA A 129 -0.94 13.17 -17.94
CA ALA A 129 -0.91 14.53 -17.42
C ALA A 129 -1.98 14.74 -16.33
N ALA A 130 -3.22 14.32 -16.58
CA ALA A 130 -4.31 14.42 -15.63
C ALA A 130 -4.05 13.58 -14.37
N GLY A 131 -3.54 12.37 -14.53
CA GLY A 131 -3.19 11.48 -13.42
C GLY A 131 -2.06 12.04 -12.57
N ARG A 132 -1.02 12.61 -13.20
CA ARG A 132 0.06 13.30 -12.49
C ARG A 132 -0.47 14.47 -11.66
N ASN A 133 -1.26 15.37 -12.26
CA ASN A 133 -1.79 16.53 -11.57
C ASN A 133 -2.71 16.15 -10.39
N LYS A 134 -3.58 15.16 -10.59
CA LYS A 134 -4.46 14.66 -9.52
C LYS A 134 -3.67 14.01 -8.36
N THR A 135 -2.64 13.23 -8.70
CA THR A 135 -1.80 12.59 -7.69
C THR A 135 -0.99 13.63 -6.92
N GLU A 136 -0.42 14.61 -7.61
CA GLU A 136 0.31 15.72 -6.98
C GLU A 136 -0.59 16.53 -6.05
N ALA A 137 -1.80 16.87 -6.47
CA ALA A 137 -2.76 17.58 -5.62
C ALA A 137 -3.12 16.78 -4.34
N ALA A 138 -3.29 15.47 -4.45
CA ALA A 138 -3.49 14.63 -3.29
C ALA A 138 -2.24 14.59 -2.39
N LEU A 139 -1.05 14.44 -2.96
CA LEU A 139 0.20 14.38 -2.20
C LEU A 139 0.57 15.71 -1.53
N ARG A 140 0.11 16.87 -2.04
CA ARG A 140 0.24 18.15 -1.34
C ARG A 140 -0.50 18.16 -0.01
N ILE A 141 -1.68 17.56 0.08
CA ILE A 141 -2.42 17.40 1.34
C ILE A 141 -1.59 16.61 2.36
N LEU A 142 -0.91 15.56 1.89
CA LEU A 142 -0.04 14.76 2.74
C LEU A 142 1.24 15.51 3.11
N ASP A 143 1.86 16.23 2.17
CA ASP A 143 3.05 17.05 2.42
C ASP A 143 2.79 18.13 3.48
N ASP A 144 1.66 18.86 3.34
CA ASP A 144 1.22 19.86 4.32
C ASP A 144 1.03 19.23 5.71
N HIS A 145 0.41 18.07 5.79
CA HIS A 145 0.26 17.34 7.05
C HIS A 145 1.62 16.92 7.65
N LEU A 146 2.50 16.38 6.83
CA LEU A 146 3.83 15.92 7.24
C LEU A 146 4.78 17.08 7.59
N SER A 147 4.48 18.32 7.21
CA SER A 147 5.23 19.50 7.65
C SER A 147 5.13 19.74 9.16
N GLN A 148 4.08 19.21 9.82
CA GLN A 148 3.83 19.32 11.25
C GLN A 148 3.95 17.97 11.98
N HIS A 149 4.08 16.86 11.26
CA HIS A 149 4.05 15.51 11.81
C HIS A 149 5.14 14.66 11.18
N ARG A 150 5.83 13.90 12.01
CA ARG A 150 6.89 13.00 11.53
C ARG A 150 6.36 11.82 10.73
N TYR A 151 5.16 11.34 11.07
CA TYR A 151 4.40 10.24 10.42
C TYR A 151 2.92 10.61 10.34
N VAL A 152 2.12 9.83 9.64
CA VAL A 152 0.71 10.19 9.41
C VAL A 152 -0.13 10.29 10.68
N THR A 153 0.27 9.67 11.77
CA THR A 153 -0.41 9.73 13.08
C THR A 153 0.31 10.60 14.12
N GLY A 154 1.40 11.28 13.74
CA GLY A 154 2.20 12.12 14.65
C GLY A 154 3.68 11.74 14.66
N ASN A 155 4.23 11.41 15.83
CA ASN A 155 5.68 11.24 15.98
C ASN A 155 6.18 9.81 15.73
N HIS A 156 5.30 8.83 15.66
CA HIS A 156 5.64 7.41 15.54
C HIS A 156 5.07 6.78 14.28
N PHE A 157 5.85 5.90 13.68
CA PHE A 157 5.41 5.05 12.57
C PHE A 157 4.25 4.16 13.02
N SER A 158 3.22 4.04 12.19
CA SER A 158 2.01 3.29 12.49
C SER A 158 1.48 2.54 11.27
N PHE A 159 0.47 1.70 11.50
CA PHE A 159 -0.19 1.00 10.39
C PHE A 159 -0.85 1.96 9.37
N GLY A 160 -1.11 3.22 9.74
CA GLY A 160 -1.60 4.24 8.83
C GLY A 160 -0.61 4.63 7.74
N ASP A 161 0.70 4.55 8.03
CA ASP A 161 1.77 4.86 7.07
C ASP A 161 1.91 3.78 5.99
N ILE A 162 1.53 2.54 6.27
CA ILE A 162 1.77 1.39 5.38
C ILE A 162 1.11 1.55 4.01
N PRO A 163 -0.23 1.74 3.88
CA PRO A 163 -0.84 1.85 2.56
C PRO A 163 -0.44 3.12 1.81
N VAL A 164 -0.19 4.21 2.55
CA VAL A 164 0.27 5.47 1.96
C VAL A 164 1.70 5.33 1.45
N GLY A 165 2.58 4.69 2.21
CA GLY A 165 3.99 4.43 1.87
C GLY A 165 4.16 3.57 0.61
N VAL A 166 3.30 2.56 0.42
CA VAL A 166 3.29 1.77 -0.83
C VAL A 166 2.95 2.65 -2.05
N MET A 167 2.05 3.63 -1.90
CA MET A 167 1.73 4.55 -3.00
C MET A 167 2.83 5.59 -3.21
N ALA A 168 3.48 6.07 -2.13
CA ALA A 168 4.62 6.98 -2.22
C ALA A 168 5.78 6.34 -3.00
N TYR A 169 6.08 5.06 -2.76
CA TYR A 169 7.09 4.36 -3.57
C TYR A 169 6.78 4.43 -5.06
N ARG A 170 5.53 4.17 -5.46
CA ARG A 170 5.13 4.28 -6.85
C ARG A 170 5.34 5.68 -7.40
N TRP A 171 4.91 6.70 -6.65
CA TRP A 171 5.07 8.10 -7.05
C TRP A 171 6.54 8.46 -7.29
N PHE A 172 7.41 8.15 -6.34
CA PHE A 172 8.83 8.51 -6.44
C PHE A 172 9.61 7.72 -7.48
N ASN A 173 9.12 6.54 -7.90
CA ASN A 173 9.80 5.68 -8.88
C ASN A 173 9.15 5.66 -10.27
N LEU A 174 8.11 6.47 -10.52
CA LEU A 174 7.63 6.73 -11.87
C LEU A 174 8.57 7.71 -12.57
N ASP A 175 8.79 7.53 -13.87
CA ASP A 175 9.57 8.47 -14.71
C ASP A 175 8.70 9.66 -15.13
N ILE A 176 8.61 10.65 -14.23
CA ILE A 176 7.82 11.88 -14.40
C ILE A 176 8.51 13.08 -13.75
N GLN A 177 8.22 14.27 -14.27
CA GLN A 177 8.54 15.50 -13.55
C GLN A 177 7.59 15.66 -12.35
N ARG A 178 8.14 15.97 -11.17
CA ARG A 178 7.41 16.18 -9.90
C ARG A 178 7.65 17.58 -9.38
N ALA A 179 6.65 18.14 -8.71
CA ALA A 179 6.88 19.29 -7.84
C ALA A 179 7.66 18.84 -6.60
N ALA A 180 8.44 19.75 -6.03
CA ALA A 180 9.07 19.54 -4.74
C ALA A 180 8.00 19.45 -3.64
N LEU A 181 8.06 18.38 -2.85
CA LEU A 181 7.22 18.10 -1.70
C LEU A 181 8.16 17.68 -0.54
N PRO A 182 8.82 18.63 0.11
CA PRO A 182 9.97 18.34 0.97
C PRO A 182 9.61 17.52 2.20
N SER A 183 8.44 17.75 2.81
CA SER A 183 8.00 17.00 3.98
C SER A 183 7.63 15.55 3.63
N LEU A 184 7.03 15.36 2.45
CA LEU A 184 6.73 14.05 1.89
C LEU A 184 8.02 13.29 1.54
N GLU A 185 9.01 13.98 0.95
CA GLU A 185 10.32 13.41 0.62
C GLU A 185 11.04 12.94 1.89
N ASP A 186 11.08 13.76 2.93
CA ASP A 186 11.68 13.43 4.22
C ASP A 186 10.99 12.24 4.90
N TRP A 187 9.67 12.18 4.87
CA TRP A 187 8.90 11.05 5.38
C TRP A 187 9.17 9.78 4.55
N TYR A 188 9.18 9.89 3.23
CA TYR A 188 9.52 8.78 2.34
C TYR A 188 10.92 8.24 2.63
N HIS A 189 11.91 9.11 2.80
CA HIS A 189 13.26 8.69 3.18
C HIS A 189 13.29 7.94 4.52
N ARG A 190 12.49 8.36 5.51
CA ARG A 190 12.36 7.60 6.76
C ARG A 190 11.79 6.20 6.53
N LEU A 191 10.78 6.06 5.68
CA LEU A 191 10.24 4.73 5.36
C LEU A 191 11.30 3.83 4.70
N THR A 192 12.17 4.37 3.85
CA THR A 192 13.23 3.57 3.20
C THR A 192 14.29 3.03 4.18
N THR A 193 14.32 3.50 5.43
CA THR A 193 15.20 2.93 6.46
C THR A 193 14.68 1.64 7.07
N HIS A 194 13.38 1.34 6.92
CA HIS A 194 12.77 0.09 7.38
C HIS A 194 13.16 -1.08 6.46
N GLN A 195 13.73 -2.14 7.05
CA GLN A 195 14.12 -3.31 6.26
C GLN A 195 12.91 -3.95 5.59
N ALA A 196 11.80 -4.11 6.32
CA ALA A 196 10.56 -4.68 5.82
C ALA A 196 9.98 -3.89 4.62
N TYR A 197 10.13 -2.55 4.62
CA TYR A 197 9.74 -1.70 3.47
C TYR A 197 10.62 -1.98 2.26
N ARG A 198 11.93 -2.02 2.44
CA ARG A 198 12.88 -2.31 1.35
C ARG A 198 12.60 -3.67 0.71
N ASP A 199 12.40 -4.68 1.53
CA ASP A 199 12.22 -6.05 1.06
C ASP A 199 10.89 -6.27 0.34
N ASN A 200 9.81 -5.59 0.77
CA ASN A 200 8.47 -5.86 0.26
C ASN A 200 7.93 -4.81 -0.70
N VAL A 201 8.41 -3.57 -0.64
CA VAL A 201 7.86 -2.46 -1.42
C VAL A 201 8.83 -1.96 -2.49
N MET A 202 10.13 -1.87 -2.17
CA MET A 202 11.14 -1.27 -3.05
C MET A 202 11.60 -2.27 -4.12
N MET A 203 10.71 -2.60 -5.03
CA MET A 203 10.99 -3.50 -6.16
C MET A 203 10.67 -2.83 -7.49
N THR A 204 11.21 -3.35 -8.59
CA THR A 204 10.91 -2.87 -9.94
C THR A 204 9.40 -2.78 -10.17
N LEU A 205 8.94 -1.60 -10.62
CA LEU A 205 7.53 -1.35 -10.92
C LEU A 205 7.06 -2.21 -12.10
N SER A 206 5.91 -2.89 -11.97
CA SER A 206 5.37 -3.79 -13.00
C SER A 206 3.84 -3.86 -12.97
#